data_046a45fbce57ce992eda8d222fb354a6
#
_entry.id   046a45fbce57ce992eda8d222fb354a6
#
_cell.length_a   1.000
_cell.length_b   1.000
_cell.length_c   1.000
_cell.angle_alpha   90.00
_cell.angle_beta   90.00
_cell.angle_gamma   90.00
#
_symmetry.space_group_name_H-M   'P 1'
#
loop_
_entity.id
_entity.type
_entity.pdbx_description
1 polymer ?
#
loop_
_entity_poly.entity_id
_entity_poly.type
_entity_poly.pdbx_seq_one_letter_code
_entity_poly.pdbx_strand_id
1 'polypeptide(L)'
;MRPGFRPHGAMKKLFDQKQVSRLAGVSESQVRYWDSVGLIPHVERQKGRLLFDFQALVAFRTVKALLDQGASLRKIRKCLAKLRHLLPGLEQPLSEVRVAIWGDQIIFGKDSQTFTPEGQLLIKFEPDDGSTPPLPVDPAEELFFQGLEGEELGELEHAREKYEAALNLKPEYPNALVNLGNLLHRLGLGPAAEWAYRRALYINPDHPEANHNLASFFEEQGDLNNAILFYRKAIHEDPEFADAHFNLGRILEKRGELEGARKHWRQYLLLDPESVWAPYIKRLLGEEDHDL
;
A
#
# COMPACT_ATOMS: atom_id res chain seq x y z
N MET A 1 42.05 -14.86 -33.54
CA MET A 1 40.76 -14.18 -33.23
C MET A 1 40.06 -14.96 -32.15
N ARG A 2 39.98 -14.42 -30.91
CA ARG A 2 39.21 -15.02 -29.82
C ARG A 2 37.81 -14.40 -29.86
N PRO A 3 36.70 -15.18 -29.75
CA PRO A 3 35.37 -14.62 -29.71
C PRO A 3 35.14 -13.88 -28.39
N GLY A 4 34.66 -12.64 -28.50
CA GLY A 4 34.40 -11.75 -27.41
C GLY A 4 33.33 -12.32 -26.45
N PHE A 5 33.67 -12.32 -25.19
CA PHE A 5 32.80 -12.63 -24.06
C PHE A 5 31.75 -11.53 -23.98
N ARG A 6 30.50 -11.82 -24.35
CA ARG A 6 29.37 -10.95 -24.04
C ARG A 6 29.00 -11.24 -22.57
N PRO A 7 28.97 -10.24 -21.68
CA PRO A 7 28.50 -10.48 -20.34
C PRO A 7 27.02 -10.91 -20.40
N HIS A 8 26.72 -12.05 -19.82
CA HIS A 8 25.35 -12.49 -19.57
C HIS A 8 24.63 -11.37 -18.81
N GLY A 9 23.55 -10.82 -19.38
CA GLY A 9 22.69 -9.88 -18.70
C GLY A 9 22.23 -10.52 -17.39
N ALA A 10 22.56 -9.87 -16.28
CA ALA A 10 22.03 -10.25 -14.98
C ALA A 10 20.49 -10.31 -15.10
N MET A 11 19.93 -11.49 -14.85
CA MET A 11 18.45 -11.63 -14.79
C MET A 11 17.96 -10.60 -13.78
N LYS A 12 17.22 -9.58 -14.24
CA LYS A 12 16.57 -8.61 -13.37
C LYS A 12 15.61 -9.39 -12.48
N LYS A 13 15.83 -9.33 -11.18
CA LYS A 13 14.90 -9.94 -10.22
C LYS A 13 13.60 -9.15 -10.28
N LEU A 14 12.52 -9.81 -10.69
CA LEU A 14 11.18 -9.22 -10.75
C LEU A 14 10.35 -9.69 -9.55
N PHE A 15 9.49 -8.80 -9.09
CA PHE A 15 8.60 -8.99 -7.94
C PHE A 15 7.16 -8.90 -8.42
N ASP A 16 6.32 -9.85 -8.04
CA ASP A 16 4.88 -9.76 -8.29
C ASP A 16 4.19 -8.81 -7.29
N GLN A 17 2.90 -8.53 -7.51
CA GLN A 17 2.12 -7.61 -6.68
C GLN A 17 2.14 -7.98 -5.19
N LYS A 18 2.03 -9.28 -4.87
CA LYS A 18 2.06 -9.80 -3.50
C LYS A 18 3.41 -9.53 -2.83
N GLN A 19 4.48 -9.79 -3.56
CA GLN A 19 5.84 -9.55 -3.07
C GLN A 19 6.10 -8.06 -2.87
N VAL A 20 5.65 -7.19 -3.81
CA VAL A 20 5.76 -5.73 -3.66
C VAL A 20 4.96 -5.26 -2.46
N SER A 21 3.69 -5.68 -2.33
CA SER A 21 2.83 -5.36 -1.20
C SER A 21 3.53 -5.65 0.13
N ARG A 22 4.05 -6.87 0.27
CA ARG A 22 4.76 -7.30 1.46
C ARG A 22 6.04 -6.51 1.72
N LEU A 23 6.88 -6.35 0.70
CA LEU A 23 8.21 -5.74 0.85
C LEU A 23 8.15 -4.22 0.99
N ALA A 24 7.15 -3.56 0.42
CA ALA A 24 6.98 -2.10 0.50
C ALA A 24 6.01 -1.67 1.60
N GLY A 25 5.29 -2.60 2.24
CA GLY A 25 4.32 -2.29 3.29
C GLY A 25 3.09 -1.53 2.76
N VAL A 26 2.65 -1.83 1.54
CA VAL A 26 1.48 -1.23 0.88
C VAL A 26 0.48 -2.34 0.54
N SER A 27 -0.82 -2.02 0.43
CA SER A 27 -1.81 -3.01 0.00
C SER A 27 -1.64 -3.41 -1.48
N GLU A 28 -2.10 -4.59 -1.87
CA GLU A 28 -2.08 -5.01 -3.27
C GLU A 28 -2.95 -4.07 -4.15
N SER A 29 -4.03 -3.52 -3.59
CA SER A 29 -4.85 -2.51 -4.25
C SER A 29 -4.08 -1.22 -4.50
N GLN A 30 -3.28 -0.75 -3.53
CA GLN A 30 -2.39 0.39 -3.74
C GLN A 30 -1.33 0.10 -4.80
N VAL A 31 -0.77 -1.10 -4.84
CA VAL A 31 0.18 -1.49 -5.90
C VAL A 31 -0.46 -1.37 -7.27
N ARG A 32 -1.66 -1.93 -7.46
CA ARG A 32 -2.41 -1.83 -8.73
C ARG A 32 -2.79 -0.40 -9.07
N TYR A 33 -3.29 0.34 -8.09
CA TYR A 33 -3.70 1.73 -8.31
C TYR A 33 -2.53 2.61 -8.73
N TRP A 34 -1.38 2.52 -8.05
CA TRP A 34 -0.22 3.35 -8.39
C TRP A 34 0.38 2.99 -9.75
N ASP A 35 0.27 1.74 -10.16
CA ASP A 35 0.58 1.30 -11.54
C ASP A 35 -0.41 1.90 -12.53
N SER A 36 -1.72 1.75 -12.30
CA SER A 36 -2.78 2.19 -13.23
C SER A 36 -2.78 3.70 -13.48
N VAL A 37 -2.42 4.50 -12.46
CA VAL A 37 -2.29 5.96 -12.59
C VAL A 37 -0.92 6.40 -13.10
N GLY A 38 -0.02 5.46 -13.46
CA GLY A 38 1.30 5.73 -13.98
C GLY A 38 2.25 6.38 -12.97
N LEU A 39 1.98 6.21 -11.67
CA LEU A 39 2.85 6.71 -10.61
C LEU A 39 4.10 5.84 -10.50
N ILE A 40 3.92 4.53 -10.44
CA ILE A 40 4.97 3.52 -10.39
C ILE A 40 4.58 2.40 -11.37
N PRO A 41 4.98 2.50 -12.66
CA PRO A 41 4.57 1.54 -13.67
C PRO A 41 5.24 0.17 -13.47
N HIS A 42 4.53 -0.89 -13.83
CA HIS A 42 5.10 -2.23 -13.91
C HIS A 42 6.10 -2.31 -15.10
N VAL A 43 7.07 -3.22 -14.98
CA VAL A 43 8.09 -3.44 -16.01
C VAL A 43 7.60 -4.47 -17.05
N GLU A 44 6.86 -5.48 -16.58
CA GLU A 44 6.39 -6.59 -17.40
C GLU A 44 5.05 -7.11 -16.87
N ARG A 45 4.23 -7.65 -17.77
CA ARG A 45 3.01 -8.36 -17.41
C ARG A 45 3.11 -9.81 -17.87
N GLN A 46 3.08 -10.75 -16.94
CA GLN A 46 3.18 -12.19 -17.22
C GLN A 46 1.93 -12.91 -16.70
N LYS A 47 1.19 -13.57 -17.59
CA LYS A 47 -0.05 -14.31 -17.25
C LYS A 47 -1.04 -13.48 -16.42
N GLY A 48 -1.24 -12.21 -16.77
CA GLY A 48 -2.14 -11.29 -16.05
C GLY A 48 -1.53 -10.63 -14.79
N ARG A 49 -0.37 -11.10 -14.31
CA ARG A 49 0.31 -10.53 -13.13
C ARG A 49 1.22 -9.38 -13.53
N LEU A 50 1.16 -8.30 -12.77
CA LEU A 50 2.10 -7.19 -12.88
C LEU A 50 3.41 -7.57 -12.22
N LEU A 51 4.52 -7.32 -12.92
CA LEU A 51 5.87 -7.57 -12.43
C LEU A 51 6.65 -6.27 -12.34
N PHE A 52 7.30 -6.06 -11.22
CA PHE A 52 8.02 -4.86 -10.85
C PHE A 52 9.49 -5.20 -10.61
N ASP A 53 10.40 -4.30 -10.99
CA ASP A 53 11.81 -4.44 -10.67
C ASP A 53 12.16 -3.85 -9.30
N PHE A 54 13.45 -3.93 -8.93
CA PHE A 54 13.93 -3.40 -7.67
C PHE A 54 13.74 -1.86 -7.57
N GLN A 55 13.86 -1.15 -8.69
CA GLN A 55 13.66 0.30 -8.70
C GLN A 55 12.20 0.67 -8.38
N ALA A 56 11.25 -0.07 -8.96
CA ALA A 56 9.85 0.09 -8.63
C ALA A 56 9.58 -0.19 -7.13
N LEU A 57 10.22 -1.23 -6.56
CA LEU A 57 10.08 -1.52 -5.11
C LEU A 57 10.57 -0.35 -4.25
N VAL A 58 11.72 0.26 -4.60
CA VAL A 58 12.20 1.47 -3.93
C VAL A 58 11.21 2.62 -4.07
N ALA A 59 10.64 2.80 -5.27
CA ALA A 59 9.63 3.82 -5.52
C ALA A 59 8.36 3.62 -4.68
N PHE A 60 7.87 2.38 -4.52
CA PHE A 60 6.75 2.07 -3.64
C PHE A 60 7.03 2.46 -2.18
N ARG A 61 8.20 2.12 -1.66
CA ARG A 61 8.63 2.52 -0.31
C ARG A 61 8.71 4.04 -0.14
N THR A 62 9.25 4.73 -1.15
CA THR A 62 9.36 6.20 -1.13
C THR A 62 7.98 6.86 -1.11
N VAL A 63 7.04 6.41 -1.96
CA VAL A 63 5.67 6.96 -1.95
C VAL A 63 5.00 6.70 -0.61
N LYS A 64 5.14 5.48 -0.08
CA LYS A 64 4.58 5.14 1.23
C LYS A 64 5.12 6.05 2.32
N ALA A 65 6.43 6.20 2.42
CA ALA A 65 7.05 7.07 3.41
C ALA A 65 6.55 8.53 3.32
N LEU A 66 6.33 9.04 2.09
CA LEU A 66 5.79 10.38 1.89
C LEU A 66 4.31 10.50 2.33
N LEU A 67 3.51 9.44 2.09
CA LEU A 67 2.12 9.40 2.53
C LEU A 67 2.03 9.32 4.07
N ASP A 68 2.87 8.52 4.69
CA ASP A 68 2.95 8.37 6.15
C ASP A 68 3.38 9.69 6.84
N GLN A 69 4.18 10.51 6.14
CA GLN A 69 4.55 11.86 6.57
C GLN A 69 3.48 12.93 6.25
N GLY A 70 2.29 12.52 5.80
CA GLY A 70 1.16 13.42 5.55
C GLY A 70 1.11 14.05 4.15
N ALA A 71 1.98 13.64 3.21
CA ALA A 71 1.83 14.08 1.83
C ALA A 71 0.61 13.41 1.18
N SER A 72 -0.23 14.15 0.49
CA SER A 72 -1.29 13.54 -0.32
C SER A 72 -0.72 12.99 -1.64
N LEU A 73 -1.32 11.91 -2.14
CA LEU A 73 -0.94 11.31 -3.43
C LEU A 73 -0.99 12.33 -4.58
N ARG A 74 -1.98 13.24 -4.54
CA ARG A 74 -2.09 14.36 -5.49
C ARG A 74 -0.87 15.29 -5.44
N LYS A 75 -0.37 15.59 -4.23
CA LYS A 75 0.83 16.42 -4.04
C LYS A 75 2.06 15.71 -4.58
N ILE A 76 2.23 14.42 -4.26
CA ILE A 76 3.33 13.59 -4.78
C ILE A 76 3.32 13.57 -6.31
N ARG A 77 2.19 13.26 -6.95
CA ARG A 77 2.06 13.25 -8.43
C ARG A 77 2.40 14.60 -9.06
N LYS A 78 1.91 15.68 -8.48
CA LYS A 78 2.21 17.05 -8.97
C LYS A 78 3.70 17.37 -8.88
N CYS A 79 4.36 16.98 -7.78
CA CYS A 79 5.80 17.18 -7.61
C CYS A 79 6.61 16.34 -8.60
N LEU A 80 6.24 15.06 -8.81
CA LEU A 80 6.91 14.18 -9.79
C LEU A 80 6.77 14.67 -11.23
N ALA A 81 5.61 15.22 -11.60
CA ALA A 81 5.43 15.81 -12.92
C ALA A 81 6.38 16.99 -13.15
N LYS A 82 6.53 17.86 -12.14
CA LYS A 82 7.50 18.97 -12.19
C LYS A 82 8.94 18.47 -12.24
N LEU A 83 9.27 17.44 -11.42
CA LEU A 83 10.61 16.86 -11.39
C LEU A 83 11.02 16.25 -12.74
N ARG A 84 10.11 15.52 -13.41
CA ARG A 84 10.35 14.99 -14.76
C ARG A 84 10.60 16.09 -15.77
N HIS A 85 9.97 17.25 -15.60
CA HIS A 85 10.20 18.40 -16.46
C HIS A 85 11.56 19.07 -16.20
N LEU A 86 11.98 19.14 -14.95
CA LEU A 86 13.27 19.74 -14.55
C LEU A 86 14.46 18.84 -14.87
N LEU A 87 14.28 17.51 -14.80
CA LEU A 87 15.31 16.50 -15.02
C LEU A 87 14.83 15.47 -16.06
N PRO A 88 14.83 15.83 -17.36
CA PRO A 88 14.24 15.01 -18.43
C PRO A 88 14.96 13.67 -18.66
N GLY A 89 16.14 13.45 -18.07
CA GLY A 89 16.86 12.18 -18.14
C GLY A 89 16.50 11.16 -17.05
N LEU A 90 15.54 11.46 -16.15
CA LEU A 90 15.11 10.53 -15.13
C LEU A 90 13.99 9.62 -15.65
N GLU A 91 14.28 8.33 -15.76
CA GLU A 91 13.26 7.34 -16.14
C GLU A 91 12.35 7.00 -14.95
N GLN A 92 12.92 6.83 -13.76
CA GLN A 92 12.21 6.50 -12.52
C GLN A 92 12.57 7.46 -11.37
N PRO A 93 11.98 8.67 -11.33
CA PRO A 93 12.37 9.72 -10.39
C PRO A 93 12.34 9.31 -8.91
N LEU A 94 11.39 8.46 -8.50
CA LEU A 94 11.22 8.03 -7.10
C LEU A 94 12.31 7.06 -6.61
N SER A 95 13.04 6.42 -7.53
CA SER A 95 14.16 5.52 -7.19
C SER A 95 15.53 6.12 -7.49
N GLU A 96 15.57 7.17 -8.34
CA GLU A 96 16.82 7.79 -8.79
C GLU A 96 17.19 9.05 -8.01
N VAL A 97 16.23 9.66 -7.31
CA VAL A 97 16.45 10.84 -6.47
C VAL A 97 16.04 10.56 -5.03
N ARG A 98 16.71 11.21 -4.09
CA ARG A 98 16.25 11.23 -2.71
C ARG A 98 15.05 12.15 -2.60
N VAL A 99 14.00 11.70 -1.93
CA VAL A 99 12.78 12.48 -1.72
C VAL A 99 12.52 12.58 -0.24
N ALA A 100 12.27 13.79 0.26
CA ALA A 100 11.99 14.04 1.67
C ALA A 100 10.92 15.13 1.81
N ILE A 101 10.35 15.26 3.00
CA ILE A 101 9.47 16.38 3.35
C ILE A 101 10.24 17.35 4.25
N TRP A 102 10.16 18.63 3.93
CA TRP A 102 10.67 19.72 4.76
C TRP A 102 9.55 20.75 4.99
N GLY A 103 9.07 20.80 6.22
CA GLY A 103 7.85 21.56 6.52
C GLY A 103 6.65 20.98 5.79
N ASP A 104 6.03 21.79 4.95
CA ASP A 104 4.91 21.40 4.08
C ASP A 104 5.32 21.05 2.64
N GLN A 105 6.62 21.06 2.33
CA GLN A 105 7.13 20.90 0.96
C GLN A 105 7.81 19.53 0.78
N ILE A 106 7.61 18.94 -0.41
CA ILE A 106 8.41 17.80 -0.87
C ILE A 106 9.67 18.38 -1.51
N ILE A 107 10.84 17.90 -1.08
CA ILE A 107 12.15 18.28 -1.59
C ILE A 107 12.82 17.07 -2.25
N PHE A 108 13.68 17.35 -3.22
CA PHE A 108 14.40 16.34 -3.97
C PHE A 108 15.89 16.53 -3.81
N GLY A 109 16.65 15.45 -3.73
CA GLY A 109 18.10 15.46 -3.70
C GLY A 109 18.66 14.53 -4.77
N LYS A 110 19.58 15.04 -5.59
CA LYS A 110 20.36 14.25 -6.52
C LYS A 110 21.83 14.65 -6.39
N ASP A 111 22.70 13.63 -6.33
CA ASP A 111 24.10 13.82 -6.01
C ASP A 111 24.25 14.58 -4.66
N SER A 112 25.01 15.63 -4.58
CA SER A 112 25.16 16.47 -3.39
C SER A 112 24.20 17.68 -3.33
N GLN A 113 23.26 17.77 -4.28
CA GLN A 113 22.34 18.93 -4.40
C GLN A 113 20.94 18.57 -3.90
N THR A 114 20.31 19.52 -3.22
CA THR A 114 18.90 19.42 -2.79
C THR A 114 18.11 20.59 -3.38
N PHE A 115 16.95 20.33 -3.92
CA PHE A 115 16.12 21.35 -4.59
C PHE A 115 14.62 21.13 -4.34
N THR A 116 13.86 22.21 -4.43
CA THR A 116 12.39 22.18 -4.36
C THR A 116 11.79 21.69 -5.69
N PRO A 117 10.49 21.34 -5.72
CA PRO A 117 9.79 21.02 -6.97
C PRO A 117 9.82 22.13 -8.01
N GLU A 118 10.05 23.38 -7.57
CA GLU A 118 10.18 24.56 -8.40
C GLU A 118 11.60 24.74 -8.96
N GLY A 119 12.55 23.86 -8.61
CA GLY A 119 13.93 23.89 -9.07
C GLY A 119 14.84 24.82 -8.27
N GLN A 120 14.40 25.33 -7.12
CA GLN A 120 15.23 26.15 -6.26
C GLN A 120 16.26 25.26 -5.53
N LEU A 121 17.53 25.55 -5.71
CA LEU A 121 18.63 24.89 -5.01
C LEU A 121 18.58 25.26 -3.51
N LEU A 122 18.52 24.25 -2.66
CA LEU A 122 18.64 24.42 -1.23
C LEU A 122 20.13 24.28 -0.84
N ILE A 123 20.74 25.36 -0.40
CA ILE A 123 22.12 25.35 0.06
C ILE A 123 22.18 24.62 1.40
N LYS A 124 22.82 23.46 1.43
CA LYS A 124 23.15 22.78 2.68
C LYS A 124 24.46 23.28 3.24
N PHE A 125 24.43 23.67 4.51
CA PHE A 125 25.62 23.80 5.31
C PHE A 125 25.88 22.44 5.99
N GLU A 126 26.65 21.57 5.37
CA GLU A 126 27.15 20.36 6.00
C GLU A 126 28.63 20.17 5.73
N PRO A 127 29.40 19.74 6.74
CA PRO A 127 30.76 19.28 6.50
C PRO A 127 30.71 17.97 5.69
N ASP A 128 31.47 17.94 4.61
CA ASP A 128 31.63 16.82 3.72
C ASP A 128 32.53 15.75 4.40
N ASP A 129 31.93 14.79 5.09
CA ASP A 129 32.64 13.63 5.62
C ASP A 129 32.38 12.34 4.87
N GLY A 130 31.75 12.42 3.70
CA GLY A 130 31.50 11.27 2.82
C GLY A 130 30.52 10.23 3.36
N SER A 131 30.00 10.42 4.57
CA SER A 131 28.92 9.64 5.15
C SER A 131 27.62 10.45 5.04
N THR A 132 26.83 10.21 4.02
CA THR A 132 25.42 10.60 4.09
C THR A 132 24.78 9.75 5.17
N PRO A 133 24.36 10.35 6.31
CA PRO A 133 23.60 9.57 7.26
C PRO A 133 22.37 9.02 6.51
N PRO A 134 22.00 7.76 6.71
CA PRO A 134 20.69 7.29 6.29
C PRO A 134 19.69 8.34 6.77
N LEU A 135 18.66 8.65 5.96
CA LEU A 135 17.55 9.46 6.44
C LEU A 135 17.17 8.93 7.82
N PRO A 136 17.11 9.78 8.85
CA PRO A 136 16.76 9.29 10.18
C PRO A 136 15.45 8.54 10.01
N VAL A 137 15.51 7.23 10.13
CA VAL A 137 14.32 6.38 10.15
C VAL A 137 13.61 6.81 11.42
N ASP A 138 12.36 7.22 11.32
CA ASP A 138 11.54 7.50 12.50
C ASP A 138 11.59 6.23 13.37
N PRO A 139 12.09 6.29 14.61
CA PRO A 139 12.19 5.09 15.44
C PRO A 139 10.86 4.34 15.57
N ALA A 140 9.73 5.05 15.46
CA ALA A 140 8.40 4.42 15.44
C ALA A 140 8.17 3.64 14.14
N GLU A 141 8.67 4.12 13.01
CA GLU A 141 8.59 3.38 11.73
C GLU A 141 9.48 2.15 11.75
N GLU A 142 10.69 2.25 12.29
CA GLU A 142 11.57 1.09 12.42
C GLU A 142 10.93 -0.02 13.26
N LEU A 143 10.36 0.34 14.41
CA LEU A 143 9.61 -0.61 15.24
C LEU A 143 8.38 -1.18 14.52
N PHE A 144 7.67 -0.36 13.75
CA PHE A 144 6.55 -0.83 12.93
C PHE A 144 6.99 -1.88 11.90
N PHE A 145 8.10 -1.65 11.19
CA PHE A 145 8.65 -2.63 10.24
C PHE A 145 9.14 -3.91 10.93
N GLN A 146 9.76 -3.81 12.12
CA GLN A 146 10.11 -4.99 12.91
C GLN A 146 8.85 -5.79 13.32
N GLY A 147 7.73 -5.11 13.59
CA GLY A 147 6.44 -5.76 13.82
C GLY A 147 5.94 -6.53 12.60
N LEU A 148 6.03 -5.95 11.41
CA LEU A 148 5.68 -6.64 10.15
C LEU A 148 6.56 -7.87 9.90
N GLU A 149 7.87 -7.75 10.14
CA GLU A 149 8.81 -8.86 10.03
C GLU A 149 8.48 -9.99 11.02
N GLY A 150 8.16 -9.63 12.27
CA GLY A 150 7.70 -10.60 13.28
C GLY A 150 6.44 -11.36 12.85
N GLU A 151 5.47 -10.69 12.22
CA GLU A 151 4.27 -11.36 11.67
C GLU A 151 4.62 -12.33 10.52
N GLU A 152 5.55 -11.96 9.64
CA GLU A 152 6.01 -12.83 8.55
C GLU A 152 6.72 -14.10 9.07
N LEU A 153 7.46 -13.97 10.14
CA LEU A 153 8.15 -15.09 10.81
C LEU A 153 7.20 -15.93 11.69
N GLY A 154 5.96 -15.47 11.90
CA GLY A 154 5.00 -16.11 12.80
C GLY A 154 5.25 -15.81 14.28
N GLU A 155 6.12 -14.88 14.59
CA GLU A 155 6.48 -14.44 15.94
C GLU A 155 5.46 -13.40 16.46
N LEU A 156 4.20 -13.83 16.66
CA LEU A 156 3.07 -12.92 16.87
C LEU A 156 3.20 -12.05 18.12
N GLU A 157 3.74 -12.60 19.22
CA GLU A 157 3.95 -11.81 20.44
C GLU A 157 5.05 -10.75 20.25
N HIS A 158 6.13 -11.11 19.53
CA HIS A 158 7.17 -10.15 19.16
C HIS A 158 6.63 -9.03 18.28
N ALA A 159 5.82 -9.40 17.25
CA ALA A 159 5.15 -8.41 16.41
C ALA A 159 4.28 -7.44 17.21
N ARG A 160 3.52 -7.98 18.18
CA ARG A 160 2.69 -7.17 19.07
C ARG A 160 3.52 -6.16 19.87
N GLU A 161 4.58 -6.63 20.51
CA GLU A 161 5.48 -5.77 21.30
C GLU A 161 6.06 -4.64 20.44
N LYS A 162 6.41 -4.93 19.18
CA LYS A 162 6.96 -3.93 18.26
C LYS A 162 5.93 -2.89 17.84
N TYR A 163 4.69 -3.31 17.52
CA TYR A 163 3.62 -2.35 17.21
C TYR A 163 3.25 -1.48 18.41
N GLU A 164 3.17 -2.07 19.60
CA GLU A 164 2.92 -1.33 20.84
C GLU A 164 4.06 -0.34 21.12
N ALA A 165 5.32 -0.74 20.93
CA ALA A 165 6.47 0.15 21.07
C ALA A 165 6.45 1.29 20.04
N ALA A 166 6.08 1.02 18.79
CA ALA A 166 5.90 2.04 17.76
C ALA A 166 4.83 3.06 18.17
N LEU A 167 3.71 2.59 18.71
CA LEU A 167 2.60 3.43 19.18
C LEU A 167 2.94 4.21 20.46
N ASN A 168 3.83 3.70 21.30
CA ASN A 168 4.35 4.45 22.45
C ASN A 168 5.19 5.65 22.01
N LEU A 169 5.95 5.54 20.91
CA LEU A 169 6.71 6.65 20.34
C LEU A 169 5.82 7.59 19.52
N LYS A 170 4.88 7.03 18.76
CA LYS A 170 3.98 7.75 17.85
C LYS A 170 2.53 7.31 18.07
N PRO A 171 1.83 7.88 19.06
CA PRO A 171 0.45 7.47 19.39
C PRO A 171 -0.57 7.70 18.26
N GLU A 172 -0.25 8.61 17.33
CA GLU A 172 -1.05 8.93 16.15
C GLU A 172 -0.46 8.26 14.89
N TYR A 173 -0.38 6.93 14.91
CA TYR A 173 0.12 6.14 13.80
C TYR A 173 -0.96 5.14 13.32
N PRO A 174 -1.87 5.55 12.39
CA PRO A 174 -3.00 4.73 11.96
C PRO A 174 -2.58 3.35 11.46
N ASN A 175 -1.52 3.26 10.65
CA ASN A 175 -1.06 1.98 10.11
C ASN A 175 -0.62 1.00 11.20
N ALA A 176 0.08 1.47 12.22
CA ALA A 176 0.47 0.63 13.35
C ALA A 176 -0.75 0.16 14.15
N LEU A 177 -1.75 1.03 14.33
CA LEU A 177 -3.01 0.67 14.99
C LEU A 177 -3.79 -0.37 14.17
N VAL A 178 -3.84 -0.25 12.85
CA VAL A 178 -4.52 -1.22 11.98
C VAL A 178 -3.83 -2.59 12.04
N ASN A 179 -2.50 -2.63 11.92
CA ASN A 179 -1.77 -3.90 11.99
C ASN A 179 -1.82 -4.52 13.38
N LEU A 180 -1.73 -3.72 14.45
CA LEU A 180 -1.96 -4.21 15.80
C LEU A 180 -3.39 -4.78 15.94
N GLY A 181 -4.39 -4.10 15.39
CA GLY A 181 -5.78 -4.58 15.36
C GLY A 181 -5.91 -5.93 14.65
N ASN A 182 -5.29 -6.08 13.50
CA ASN A 182 -5.27 -7.34 12.74
C ASN A 182 -4.63 -8.48 13.54
N LEU A 183 -3.51 -8.19 14.18
CA LEU A 183 -2.81 -9.15 15.03
C LEU A 183 -3.64 -9.55 16.24
N LEU A 184 -4.23 -8.58 16.93
CA LEU A 184 -5.12 -8.82 18.08
C LEU A 184 -6.35 -9.66 17.69
N HIS A 185 -6.93 -9.39 16.51
CA HIS A 185 -8.03 -10.17 15.98
C HIS A 185 -7.64 -11.64 15.75
N ARG A 186 -6.47 -11.87 15.11
CA ARG A 186 -5.90 -13.22 14.91
C ARG A 186 -5.62 -13.96 16.23
N LEU A 187 -5.28 -13.22 17.29
CA LEU A 187 -5.08 -13.76 18.64
C LEU A 187 -6.41 -13.97 19.41
N GLY A 188 -7.57 -13.70 18.79
CA GLY A 188 -8.88 -13.84 19.43
C GLY A 188 -9.22 -12.72 20.41
N LEU A 189 -8.48 -11.63 20.43
CA LEU A 189 -8.67 -10.48 21.29
C LEU A 189 -9.58 -9.43 20.62
N GLY A 190 -10.77 -9.84 20.20
CA GLY A 190 -11.70 -9.04 19.41
C GLY A 190 -11.99 -7.63 19.94
N PRO A 191 -12.33 -7.44 21.24
CA PRO A 191 -12.57 -6.09 21.77
C PRO A 191 -11.35 -5.16 21.68
N ALA A 192 -10.14 -5.69 21.82
CA ALA A 192 -8.91 -4.91 21.67
C ALA A 192 -8.64 -4.57 20.20
N ALA A 193 -8.93 -5.49 19.29
CA ALA A 193 -8.85 -5.24 17.84
C ALA A 193 -9.82 -4.12 17.42
N GLU A 194 -11.08 -4.20 17.86
CA GLU A 194 -12.07 -3.14 17.61
C GLU A 194 -11.59 -1.77 18.09
N TRP A 195 -11.05 -1.72 19.31
CA TRP A 195 -10.49 -0.49 19.85
C TRP A 195 -9.39 0.07 18.95
N ALA A 196 -8.48 -0.77 18.50
CA ALA A 196 -7.37 -0.37 17.65
C ALA A 196 -7.86 0.18 16.29
N TYR A 197 -8.84 -0.48 15.64
CA TYR A 197 -9.44 0.01 14.40
C TYR A 197 -10.16 1.33 14.59
N ARG A 198 -10.96 1.46 15.66
CA ARG A 198 -11.65 2.71 15.98
C ARG A 198 -10.68 3.84 16.28
N ARG A 199 -9.58 3.55 16.96
CA ARG A 199 -8.53 4.55 17.21
C ARG A 199 -7.83 4.98 15.93
N ALA A 200 -7.55 4.06 14.99
CA ALA A 200 -7.02 4.38 13.67
C ALA A 200 -7.97 5.31 12.91
N LEU A 201 -9.27 5.02 12.92
CA LEU A 201 -10.30 5.84 12.26
C LEU A 201 -10.56 7.18 12.98
N TYR A 202 -10.31 7.27 14.26
CA TYR A 202 -10.35 8.57 14.97
C TYR A 202 -9.25 9.51 14.47
N ILE A 203 -8.06 8.96 14.17
CA ILE A 203 -6.91 9.72 13.66
C ILE A 203 -7.06 10.00 12.16
N ASN A 204 -7.42 8.96 11.39
CA ASN A 204 -7.66 9.05 9.96
C ASN A 204 -9.01 8.38 9.60
N PRO A 205 -10.11 9.15 9.56
CA PRO A 205 -11.44 8.62 9.26
C PRO A 205 -11.56 7.97 7.88
N ASP A 206 -10.68 8.36 6.96
CA ASP A 206 -10.68 7.95 5.55
C ASP A 206 -9.69 6.80 5.28
N HIS A 207 -9.21 6.11 6.33
CA HIS A 207 -8.30 4.98 6.19
C HIS A 207 -9.04 3.75 5.65
N PRO A 208 -8.76 3.29 4.40
CA PRO A 208 -9.56 2.23 3.77
C PRO A 208 -9.49 0.91 4.51
N GLU A 209 -8.27 0.46 4.87
CA GLU A 209 -8.06 -0.81 5.56
C GLU A 209 -8.68 -0.81 6.97
N ALA A 210 -8.61 0.32 7.69
CA ALA A 210 -9.24 0.42 9.00
C ALA A 210 -10.77 0.32 8.91
N ASN A 211 -11.37 0.97 7.90
CA ASN A 211 -12.79 0.86 7.63
C ASN A 211 -13.17 -0.58 7.24
N HIS A 212 -12.39 -1.22 6.36
CA HIS A 212 -12.61 -2.62 5.95
C HIS A 212 -12.53 -3.58 7.14
N ASN A 213 -11.49 -3.48 7.96
CA ASN A 213 -11.27 -4.41 9.07
C ASN A 213 -12.30 -4.23 10.19
N LEU A 214 -12.71 -2.98 10.46
CA LEU A 214 -13.82 -2.72 11.38
C LEU A 214 -15.15 -3.26 10.82
N ALA A 215 -15.37 -3.18 9.51
CA ALA A 215 -16.54 -3.77 8.86
C ALA A 215 -16.55 -5.30 9.01
N SER A 216 -15.40 -5.94 8.78
CA SER A 216 -15.22 -7.38 8.97
C SER A 216 -15.51 -7.81 10.41
N PHE A 217 -15.00 -7.05 11.37
CA PHE A 217 -15.31 -7.28 12.79
C PHE A 217 -16.80 -7.20 13.08
N PHE A 218 -17.52 -6.19 12.58
CA PHE A 218 -18.97 -6.08 12.76
C PHE A 218 -19.73 -7.22 12.07
N GLU A 219 -19.28 -7.66 10.91
CA GLU A 219 -19.88 -8.81 10.22
C GLU A 219 -19.79 -10.08 11.07
N GLU A 220 -18.64 -10.34 11.69
CA GLU A 220 -18.44 -11.48 12.59
C GLU A 220 -19.34 -11.41 13.84
N GLN A 221 -19.60 -10.20 14.33
CA GLN A 221 -20.54 -9.97 15.43
C GLN A 221 -22.02 -10.03 14.99
N GLY A 222 -22.29 -10.22 13.69
CA GLY A 222 -23.64 -10.23 13.14
C GLY A 222 -24.27 -8.85 12.94
N ASP A 223 -23.55 -7.79 13.21
CA ASP A 223 -24.01 -6.40 12.96
C ASP A 223 -23.79 -6.03 11.49
N LEU A 224 -24.64 -6.59 10.65
CA LEU A 224 -24.56 -6.38 9.20
C LEU A 224 -24.80 -4.93 8.77
N ASN A 225 -25.50 -4.13 9.58
CA ASN A 225 -25.75 -2.73 9.26
C ASN A 225 -24.45 -1.90 9.37
N ASN A 226 -23.73 -2.05 10.47
CA ASN A 226 -22.43 -1.41 10.62
C ASN A 226 -21.39 -1.99 9.65
N ALA A 227 -21.38 -3.30 9.41
CA ALA A 227 -20.51 -3.90 8.42
C ALA A 227 -20.69 -3.25 7.03
N ILE A 228 -21.93 -3.12 6.53
CA ILE A 228 -22.24 -2.47 5.26
C ILE A 228 -21.76 -1.01 5.25
N LEU A 229 -22.02 -0.27 6.34
CA LEU A 229 -21.62 1.13 6.45
C LEU A 229 -20.10 1.29 6.28
N PHE A 230 -19.32 0.48 6.98
CA PHE A 230 -17.87 0.60 6.98
C PHE A 230 -17.23 0.00 5.72
N TYR A 231 -17.78 -1.07 5.12
CA TYR A 231 -17.34 -1.52 3.79
C TYR A 231 -17.58 -0.46 2.71
N ARG A 232 -18.73 0.24 2.75
CA ARG A 232 -19.00 1.35 1.82
C ARG A 232 -18.02 2.51 2.01
N LYS A 233 -17.63 2.83 3.22
CA LYS A 233 -16.58 3.82 3.50
C LYS A 233 -15.24 3.37 2.92
N ALA A 234 -14.82 2.13 3.16
CA ALA A 234 -13.60 1.59 2.58
C ALA A 234 -13.57 1.70 1.06
N ILE A 235 -14.68 1.35 0.38
CA ILE A 235 -14.83 1.45 -1.08
C ILE A 235 -14.87 2.92 -1.54
N HIS A 236 -15.43 3.82 -0.75
CA HIS A 236 -15.45 5.25 -1.09
C HIS A 236 -14.04 5.83 -1.16
N GLU A 237 -13.21 5.46 -0.17
CA GLU A 237 -11.83 5.95 -0.07
C GLU A 237 -10.86 5.20 -1.01
N ASP A 238 -11.08 3.90 -1.21
CA ASP A 238 -10.37 3.09 -2.19
C ASP A 238 -11.36 2.30 -3.06
N PRO A 239 -11.79 2.87 -4.19
CA PRO A 239 -12.71 2.20 -5.12
C PRO A 239 -12.14 0.92 -5.74
N GLU A 240 -10.85 0.65 -5.60
CA GLU A 240 -10.18 -0.53 -6.09
C GLU A 240 -9.91 -1.58 -5.00
N PHE A 241 -10.49 -1.38 -3.81
CA PHE A 241 -10.37 -2.34 -2.71
C PHE A 241 -11.21 -3.59 -2.97
N ALA A 242 -10.63 -4.56 -3.68
CA ALA A 242 -11.31 -5.77 -4.13
C ALA A 242 -12.02 -6.52 -2.99
N ASP A 243 -11.33 -6.75 -1.86
CA ASP A 243 -11.90 -7.49 -0.73
C ASP A 243 -13.13 -6.80 -0.13
N ALA A 244 -13.15 -5.46 -0.10
CA ALA A 244 -14.30 -4.70 0.37
C ALA A 244 -15.51 -4.88 -0.57
N HIS A 245 -15.29 -4.90 -1.90
CA HIS A 245 -16.33 -5.22 -2.86
C HIS A 245 -16.86 -6.64 -2.70
N PHE A 246 -15.97 -7.62 -2.54
CA PHE A 246 -16.36 -9.01 -2.32
C PHE A 246 -17.23 -9.17 -1.06
N ASN A 247 -16.77 -8.65 0.07
CA ASN A 247 -17.46 -8.79 1.35
C ASN A 247 -18.80 -8.04 1.35
N LEU A 248 -18.86 -6.83 0.80
CA LEU A 248 -20.11 -6.09 0.66
C LEU A 248 -21.10 -6.82 -0.24
N GLY A 249 -20.65 -7.37 -1.37
CA GLY A 249 -21.48 -8.18 -2.26
C GLY A 249 -22.10 -9.37 -1.53
N ARG A 250 -21.31 -10.09 -0.74
CA ARG A 250 -21.73 -11.24 0.05
C ARG A 250 -22.77 -10.89 1.12
N ILE A 251 -22.60 -9.76 1.80
CA ILE A 251 -23.59 -9.31 2.80
C ILE A 251 -24.90 -8.88 2.13
N LEU A 252 -24.83 -8.14 1.01
CA LEU A 252 -26.02 -7.71 0.28
C LEU A 252 -26.80 -8.92 -0.26
N GLU A 253 -26.13 -9.97 -0.74
CA GLU A 253 -26.75 -11.23 -1.12
C GLU A 253 -27.54 -11.84 0.04
N LYS A 254 -26.91 -12.00 1.21
CA LYS A 254 -27.55 -12.52 2.43
C LYS A 254 -28.79 -11.74 2.83
N ARG A 255 -28.84 -10.45 2.50
CA ARG A 255 -30.00 -9.58 2.74
C ARG A 255 -31.03 -9.62 1.65
N GLY A 256 -30.79 -10.34 0.55
CA GLY A 256 -31.66 -10.36 -0.62
C GLY A 256 -31.54 -9.14 -1.54
N GLU A 257 -30.57 -8.26 -1.30
CA GLU A 257 -30.29 -7.06 -2.11
C GLU A 257 -29.46 -7.45 -3.34
N LEU A 258 -30.00 -8.33 -4.20
CA LEU A 258 -29.26 -9.01 -5.25
C LEU A 258 -28.64 -8.08 -6.30
N GLU A 259 -29.32 -6.99 -6.67
CA GLU A 259 -28.78 -6.02 -7.63
C GLU A 259 -27.54 -5.30 -7.08
N GLY A 260 -27.58 -4.93 -5.79
CA GLY A 260 -26.41 -4.38 -5.10
C GLY A 260 -25.25 -5.37 -5.04
N ALA A 261 -25.54 -6.62 -4.69
CA ALA A 261 -24.55 -7.70 -4.64
C ALA A 261 -23.86 -7.89 -6.00
N ARG A 262 -24.66 -8.01 -7.10
CA ARG A 262 -24.15 -8.18 -8.46
C ARG A 262 -23.22 -7.05 -8.90
N LYS A 263 -23.58 -5.79 -8.56
CA LYS A 263 -22.74 -4.63 -8.87
C LYS A 263 -21.34 -4.76 -8.24
N HIS A 264 -21.28 -5.12 -6.97
CA HIS A 264 -20.02 -5.24 -6.24
C HIS A 264 -19.23 -6.47 -6.68
N TRP A 265 -19.85 -7.59 -7.00
CA TRP A 265 -19.17 -8.77 -7.52
C TRP A 265 -18.59 -8.57 -8.92
N ARG A 266 -19.27 -7.82 -9.81
CA ARG A 266 -18.67 -7.44 -11.09
C ARG A 266 -17.45 -6.57 -10.90
N GLN A 267 -17.51 -5.61 -9.98
CA GLN A 267 -16.36 -4.78 -9.66
C GLN A 267 -15.20 -5.62 -9.10
N TYR A 268 -15.48 -6.57 -8.20
CA TYR A 268 -14.48 -7.50 -7.70
C TYR A 268 -13.81 -8.29 -8.83
N LEU A 269 -14.57 -8.85 -9.77
CA LEU A 269 -14.02 -9.60 -10.90
C LEU A 269 -13.16 -8.74 -11.84
N LEU A 270 -13.50 -7.44 -11.99
CA LEU A 270 -12.65 -6.50 -12.73
C LEU A 270 -11.32 -6.24 -12.01
N LEU A 271 -11.33 -6.19 -10.68
CA LEU A 271 -10.16 -5.90 -9.86
C LEU A 271 -9.28 -7.14 -9.66
N ASP A 272 -9.89 -8.32 -9.49
CA ASP A 272 -9.18 -9.58 -9.26
C ASP A 272 -9.80 -10.75 -10.09
N PRO A 273 -9.60 -10.75 -11.42
CA PRO A 273 -10.21 -11.74 -12.31
C PRO A 273 -9.67 -13.16 -12.13
N GLU A 274 -8.48 -13.31 -11.56
CA GLU A 274 -7.79 -14.59 -11.33
C GLU A 274 -7.95 -15.10 -9.88
N SER A 275 -8.82 -14.47 -9.12
CA SER A 275 -9.10 -14.85 -7.74
C SER A 275 -9.67 -16.27 -7.65
N VAL A 276 -9.38 -16.93 -6.54
CA VAL A 276 -9.97 -18.26 -6.23
C VAL A 276 -11.50 -18.20 -6.14
N TRP A 277 -12.08 -17.04 -5.92
CA TRP A 277 -13.51 -16.81 -5.85
C TRP A 277 -14.14 -16.44 -7.19
N ALA A 278 -13.34 -16.11 -8.22
CA ALA A 278 -13.84 -15.68 -9.50
C ALA A 278 -14.80 -16.70 -10.17
N PRO A 279 -14.51 -18.02 -10.18
CA PRO A 279 -15.43 -19.01 -10.74
C PRO A 279 -16.78 -19.06 -10.00
N TYR A 280 -16.74 -18.94 -8.67
CA TYR A 280 -17.94 -18.92 -7.84
C TYR A 280 -18.81 -17.68 -8.14
N ILE A 281 -18.18 -16.52 -8.23
CA ILE A 281 -18.88 -15.25 -8.49
C ILE A 281 -19.44 -15.22 -9.91
N LYS A 282 -18.71 -15.68 -10.93
CA LYS A 282 -19.21 -15.81 -12.31
C LYS A 282 -20.49 -16.64 -12.37
N ARG A 283 -20.52 -17.76 -11.61
CA ARG A 283 -21.72 -18.60 -11.49
C ARG A 283 -22.91 -17.85 -10.88
N LEU A 284 -22.69 -17.09 -9.80
CA LEU A 284 -23.73 -16.26 -9.17
C LEU A 284 -24.25 -15.15 -10.09
N LEU A 285 -23.40 -14.65 -10.98
CA LEU A 285 -23.77 -13.64 -11.97
C LEU A 285 -24.47 -14.24 -13.20
N GLY A 286 -24.42 -15.57 -13.37
CA GLY A 286 -24.89 -16.26 -14.60
C GLY A 286 -23.95 -16.04 -15.80
N GLU A 287 -22.69 -15.70 -15.54
CA GLU A 287 -21.63 -15.45 -16.51
C GLU A 287 -20.70 -16.67 -16.59
N GLU A 288 -21.24 -17.90 -16.68
CA GLU A 288 -20.44 -19.09 -16.91
C GLU A 288 -19.87 -19.06 -18.33
N ASP A 289 -18.56 -19.31 -18.46
CA ASP A 289 -17.95 -19.50 -19.75
C ASP A 289 -18.63 -20.70 -20.45
N HIS A 290 -19.42 -20.44 -21.48
CA HIS A 290 -19.97 -21.45 -22.39
C HIS A 290 -18.90 -21.89 -23.40
N ASP A 291 -17.68 -22.09 -22.95
CA ASP A 291 -16.64 -22.73 -23.73
C ASP A 291 -16.56 -24.21 -23.37
N LEU A 292 -17.36 -24.99 -24.12
CA LEU A 292 -17.18 -26.41 -24.37
C LEU A 292 -16.72 -26.61 -25.81
#